data_a054da8d8a5a3eb5b434bd76cbee563a
#
_entry.id   a054da8d8a5a3eb5b434bd76cbee563a
#
_cell.length_a   1.000
_cell.length_b   1.000
_cell.length_c   1.000
_cell.angle_alpha   90.00
_cell.angle_beta   90.00
_cell.angle_gamma   90.00
#
_symmetry.space_group_name_H-M   'P 1'
#
loop_
_entity.id
_entity.type
_entity.pdbx_description
1 polymer ?
#
loop_
_entity_poly.entity_id
_entity_poly.type
_entity_poly.pdbx_seq_one_letter_code
_entity_poly.pdbx_strand_id
1 'polypeptide(L)'
;FFDVDTAELKEGKFTFKGEVDQPLLFGLATEDMSYPVQFFVENTNMDVRINNDGETITVRNSPVNTIFQENAEKVFEEGYDIDSLITKYPASPAAAFYLYRYFTYQLPLDELKATRAKISSELAGCPYVKDLDGIIKQLENVQIGKVAPEFSLPDTAGVSVSLSDQIK
;
A
#
# COMPACT_ATOMS: atom_id res chain seq x y z
N PHE A 1 2.17 -12.16 7.71
CA PHE A 1 3.38 -12.36 6.90
C PHE A 1 3.54 -13.85 6.69
N PHE A 2 3.90 -14.27 5.48
CA PHE A 2 4.34 -15.63 5.17
C PHE A 2 5.62 -15.49 4.35
N ASP A 3 6.53 -16.43 4.57
CA ASP A 3 7.81 -16.44 3.88
C ASP A 3 7.58 -16.79 2.41
N VAL A 4 8.10 -15.95 1.53
CA VAL A 4 8.02 -16.15 0.07
C VAL A 4 9.26 -16.87 -0.43
N ASP A 5 10.44 -16.50 0.11
CA ASP A 5 11.72 -17.09 -0.23
C ASP A 5 12.73 -16.84 0.90
N THR A 6 13.80 -17.65 0.92
CA THR A 6 14.90 -17.52 1.88
C THR A 6 16.25 -17.59 1.15
N ALA A 7 17.21 -16.81 1.63
CA ALA A 7 18.57 -16.84 1.12
C ALA A 7 19.58 -16.96 2.25
N GLU A 8 20.62 -17.76 2.03
CA GLU A 8 21.72 -17.88 2.97
C GLU A 8 22.64 -16.66 2.88
N LEU A 9 22.97 -16.07 4.04
CA LEU A 9 23.93 -14.99 4.13
C LEU A 9 25.35 -15.55 4.12
N LYS A 10 26.10 -15.30 3.05
CA LYS A 10 27.50 -15.71 2.87
C LYS A 10 28.40 -14.48 2.76
N GLU A 11 29.36 -14.37 3.66
CA GLU A 11 30.30 -13.23 3.67
C GLU A 11 29.59 -11.85 3.59
N GLY A 12 28.46 -11.70 4.29
CA GLY A 12 27.69 -10.47 4.29
C GLY A 12 26.89 -10.22 3.00
N LYS A 13 26.70 -11.24 2.15
CA LYS A 13 25.96 -11.15 0.88
C LYS A 13 24.84 -12.19 0.81
N PHE A 14 23.74 -11.80 0.20
CA PHE A 14 22.62 -12.67 -0.15
C PHE A 14 22.21 -12.45 -1.61
N THR A 15 21.47 -13.38 -2.19
CA THR A 15 20.93 -13.26 -3.54
C THR A 15 19.58 -13.95 -3.62
N PHE A 16 18.58 -13.23 -4.10
CA PHE A 16 17.31 -13.80 -4.52
C PHE A 16 17.21 -13.78 -6.05
N LYS A 17 16.55 -14.78 -6.62
CA LYS A 17 16.26 -14.87 -8.05
C LYS A 17 14.81 -15.27 -8.24
N GLY A 18 14.08 -14.51 -9.05
CA GLY A 18 12.69 -14.78 -9.31
C GLY A 18 12.10 -13.75 -10.25
N GLU A 19 10.82 -13.88 -10.47
CA GLU A 19 10.02 -12.96 -11.29
C GLU A 19 8.77 -12.59 -10.50
N VAL A 20 8.28 -11.37 -10.69
CA VAL A 20 7.01 -10.88 -10.16
C VAL A 20 6.14 -10.40 -11.31
N ASP A 21 4.84 -10.65 -11.23
CA ASP A 21 3.88 -10.19 -12.27
C ASP A 21 3.84 -8.67 -12.36
N GLN A 22 4.08 -8.00 -11.24
CA GLN A 22 4.15 -6.55 -11.12
C GLN A 22 4.94 -6.15 -9.86
N PRO A 23 5.48 -4.93 -9.79
CA PRO A 23 6.17 -4.47 -8.60
C PRO A 23 5.26 -4.43 -7.38
N LEU A 24 5.66 -5.11 -6.31
CA LEU A 24 4.95 -5.17 -5.04
C LEU A 24 5.92 -4.90 -3.88
N LEU A 25 5.37 -4.45 -2.76
CA LEU A 25 6.11 -4.21 -1.53
C LEU A 25 6.35 -5.53 -0.79
N PHE A 26 7.60 -5.86 -0.53
CA PHE A 26 8.04 -7.01 0.24
C PHE A 26 8.80 -6.55 1.49
N GLY A 27 8.85 -7.44 2.48
CA GLY A 27 9.68 -7.29 3.66
C GLY A 27 10.91 -8.18 3.57
N LEU A 28 12.10 -7.65 3.85
CA LEU A 28 13.31 -8.41 4.06
C LEU A 28 13.65 -8.40 5.55
N ALA A 29 13.82 -9.57 6.14
CA ALA A 29 14.18 -9.72 7.55
C ALA A 29 15.31 -10.73 7.70
N THR A 30 16.14 -10.55 8.71
CA THR A 30 17.04 -11.55 9.25
C THR A 30 16.50 -12.06 10.59
N GLU A 31 17.02 -13.16 11.12
CA GLU A 31 16.52 -13.76 12.38
C GLU A 31 16.62 -12.81 13.60
N ASP A 32 17.54 -11.86 13.55
CA ASP A 32 17.80 -10.87 14.60
C ASP A 32 17.06 -9.55 14.42
N MET A 33 16.35 -9.35 13.31
CA MET A 33 15.57 -8.14 13.06
C MET A 33 14.22 -8.18 13.78
N SER A 34 13.88 -7.12 14.50
CA SER A 34 12.58 -6.95 15.14
C SER A 34 11.45 -6.71 14.12
N TYR A 35 11.74 -6.02 13.03
CA TYR A 35 10.81 -5.72 11.94
C TYR A 35 11.48 -5.86 10.59
N PRO A 36 10.76 -6.35 9.56
CA PRO A 36 11.30 -6.42 8.21
C PRO A 36 11.48 -5.01 7.63
N VAL A 37 12.61 -4.80 6.95
CA VAL A 37 12.79 -3.63 6.10
C VAL A 37 12.01 -3.80 4.80
N GLN A 38 11.31 -2.76 4.35
CA GLN A 38 10.39 -2.84 3.24
C GLN A 38 10.94 -2.20 1.97
N PHE A 39 10.74 -2.86 0.83
CA PHE A 39 11.07 -2.35 -0.49
C PHE A 39 10.22 -3.01 -1.57
N PHE A 40 10.11 -2.37 -2.71
CA PHE A 40 9.45 -2.95 -3.87
C PHE A 40 10.37 -3.95 -4.58
N VAL A 41 9.84 -5.14 -4.84
CA VAL A 41 10.49 -6.11 -5.75
C VAL A 41 9.93 -5.88 -7.16
N GLU A 42 10.82 -5.73 -8.14
CA GLU A 42 10.50 -5.55 -9.56
C GLU A 42 11.49 -6.35 -10.43
N ASN A 43 11.12 -6.64 -11.69
CA ASN A 43 11.92 -7.48 -12.58
C ASN A 43 13.14 -6.75 -13.15
N THR A 44 14.03 -6.30 -12.26
CA THR A 44 15.32 -5.68 -12.60
C THR A 44 16.44 -6.29 -11.75
N ASN A 45 17.68 -6.07 -12.14
CA ASN A 45 18.83 -6.42 -11.30
C ASN A 45 18.99 -5.37 -10.20
N MET A 46 18.23 -5.52 -9.12
CA MET A 46 18.29 -4.63 -7.97
C MET A 46 19.53 -4.91 -7.11
N ASP A 47 20.15 -3.86 -6.63
CA ASP A 47 21.19 -3.90 -5.60
C ASP A 47 20.59 -3.43 -4.28
N VAL A 48 20.47 -4.36 -3.33
CA VAL A 48 19.82 -4.14 -2.04
C VAL A 48 20.87 -4.20 -0.93
N ARG A 49 20.96 -3.12 -0.16
CA ARG A 49 21.89 -3.01 0.95
C ARG A 49 21.14 -2.68 2.24
N ILE A 50 21.25 -3.54 3.23
CA ILE A 50 20.85 -3.24 4.60
C ILE A 50 21.91 -2.29 5.18
N ASN A 51 21.49 -1.15 5.70
CA ASN A 51 22.38 -0.16 6.27
C ASN A 51 22.89 -0.59 7.66
N ASN A 52 23.90 0.11 8.17
CA ASN A 52 24.58 -0.28 9.43
C ASN A 52 23.69 -0.13 10.67
N ASP A 53 22.57 0.57 10.56
CA ASP A 53 21.55 0.67 11.61
C ASP A 53 20.71 -0.61 11.76
N GLY A 54 20.75 -1.50 10.75
CA GLY A 54 19.91 -2.71 10.70
C GLY A 54 18.41 -2.44 10.51
N GLU A 55 18.01 -1.17 10.41
CA GLU A 55 16.61 -0.74 10.34
C GLU A 55 16.24 -0.13 8.99
N THR A 56 17.22 0.37 8.26
CA THR A 56 17.01 1.01 6.95
C THR A 56 17.67 0.24 5.81
N ILE A 57 17.21 0.48 4.60
CA ILE A 57 17.64 -0.20 3.40
C ILE A 57 17.92 0.82 2.30
N THR A 58 18.97 0.57 1.51
CA THR A 58 19.23 1.30 0.28
C THR A 58 19.02 0.36 -0.90
N VAL A 59 18.14 0.73 -1.82
CA VAL A 59 17.87 -0.03 -3.05
C VAL A 59 18.31 0.79 -4.25
N ARG A 60 19.13 0.20 -5.13
CA ARG A 60 19.60 0.81 -6.36
C ARG A 60 19.11 0.02 -7.57
N ASN A 61 19.17 0.65 -8.75
CA ASN A 61 18.71 0.10 -10.02
C ASN A 61 17.23 -0.27 -10.02
N SER A 62 16.41 0.51 -9.29
CA SER A 62 14.99 0.31 -9.12
C SER A 62 14.28 1.67 -9.15
N PRO A 63 13.66 2.05 -10.28
CA PRO A 63 12.89 3.29 -10.39
C PRO A 63 11.75 3.38 -9.39
N VAL A 64 11.07 2.26 -9.10
CA VAL A 64 9.97 2.21 -8.13
C VAL A 64 10.48 2.50 -6.73
N ASN A 65 11.60 1.87 -6.32
CA ASN A 65 12.20 2.12 -5.01
C ASN A 65 12.80 3.53 -4.87
N THR A 66 13.27 4.12 -5.95
CA THR A 66 13.71 5.52 -5.92
C THR A 66 12.56 6.42 -5.47
N ILE A 67 11.38 6.29 -6.09
CA ILE A 67 10.18 7.07 -5.71
C ILE A 67 9.75 6.71 -4.28
N PHE A 68 9.77 5.44 -3.92
CA PHE A 68 9.41 4.98 -2.59
C PHE A 68 10.31 5.58 -1.52
N GLN A 69 11.62 5.44 -1.64
CA GLN A 69 12.59 5.92 -0.65
C GLN A 69 12.63 7.45 -0.54
N GLU A 70 12.54 8.18 -1.67
CA GLU A 70 12.51 9.65 -1.68
C GLU A 70 11.31 10.26 -0.94
N ASN A 71 10.23 9.49 -0.78
CA ASN A 71 8.99 9.94 -0.16
C ASN A 71 8.70 9.27 1.19
N ALA A 72 9.51 8.31 1.64
CA ALA A 72 9.24 7.49 2.83
C ALA A 72 9.02 8.30 4.11
N GLU A 73 9.76 9.40 4.30
CA GLU A 73 9.60 10.31 5.44
C GLU A 73 8.60 11.43 5.12
N LYS A 74 8.67 11.96 3.90
CA LYS A 74 7.89 13.13 3.47
C LYS A 74 6.37 12.92 3.54
N VAL A 75 5.90 11.70 3.27
CA VAL A 75 4.45 11.38 3.32
C VAL A 75 3.83 11.56 4.70
N PHE A 76 4.65 11.72 5.74
CA PHE A 76 4.21 11.99 7.11
C PHE A 76 4.35 13.46 7.51
N GLU A 77 4.90 14.31 6.63
CA GLU A 77 4.98 15.75 6.86
C GLU A 77 3.59 16.39 6.75
N GLU A 78 3.31 17.36 7.60
CA GLU A 78 2.05 18.11 7.54
C GLU A 78 1.94 18.85 6.20
N GLY A 79 0.79 18.69 5.53
CA GLY A 79 0.54 19.33 4.23
C GLY A 79 1.21 18.64 3.04
N TYR A 80 1.70 17.41 3.19
CA TYR A 80 2.24 16.65 2.06
C TYR A 80 1.20 16.51 0.93
N ASP A 81 1.59 16.90 -0.29
CA ASP A 81 0.74 16.87 -1.47
C ASP A 81 0.87 15.56 -2.24
N ILE A 82 0.04 14.59 -1.87
CA ILE A 82 -0.03 13.29 -2.56
C ILE A 82 -0.52 13.44 -4.01
N ASP A 83 -1.35 14.41 -4.31
CA ASP A 83 -1.86 14.66 -5.66
C ASP A 83 -0.74 15.05 -6.63
N SER A 84 0.20 15.87 -6.18
CA SER A 84 1.42 16.19 -6.93
C SER A 84 2.30 14.96 -7.17
N LEU A 85 2.43 14.05 -6.18
CA LEU A 85 3.19 12.81 -6.37
C LEU A 85 2.55 11.93 -7.45
N ILE A 86 1.23 11.71 -7.39
CA ILE A 86 0.50 10.92 -8.39
C ILE A 86 0.57 11.59 -9.77
N THR A 87 0.43 12.90 -9.85
CA THR A 87 0.53 13.66 -11.10
C THR A 87 1.91 13.50 -11.74
N LYS A 88 2.97 13.50 -10.94
CA LYS A 88 4.36 13.34 -11.41
C LYS A 88 4.68 11.91 -11.83
N TYR A 89 4.10 10.92 -11.14
CA TYR A 89 4.41 9.51 -11.33
C TYR A 89 3.13 8.64 -11.46
N PRO A 90 2.29 8.87 -12.47
CA PRO A 90 0.97 8.23 -12.59
C PRO A 90 1.04 6.72 -12.78
N ALA A 91 2.13 6.19 -13.33
CA ALA A 91 2.36 4.77 -13.55
C ALA A 91 3.24 4.12 -12.46
N SER A 92 3.47 4.79 -11.32
CA SER A 92 4.30 4.24 -10.25
C SER A 92 3.48 3.45 -9.23
N PRO A 93 3.77 2.14 -9.04
CA PRO A 93 3.18 1.36 -7.96
C PRO A 93 3.48 1.93 -6.56
N ALA A 94 4.64 2.56 -6.35
CA ALA A 94 4.99 3.20 -5.09
C ALA A 94 4.10 4.43 -4.81
N ALA A 95 3.84 5.26 -5.81
CA ALA A 95 2.94 6.39 -5.66
C ALA A 95 1.49 5.93 -5.37
N ALA A 96 1.01 4.91 -6.09
CA ALA A 96 -0.29 4.29 -5.84
C ALA A 96 -0.38 3.67 -4.44
N PHE A 97 0.68 3.00 -3.97
CA PHE A 97 0.77 2.48 -2.60
C PHE A 97 0.63 3.58 -1.55
N TYR A 98 1.33 4.71 -1.71
CA TYR A 98 1.24 5.82 -0.78
C TYR A 98 -0.18 6.39 -0.70
N LEU A 99 -0.84 6.64 -1.85
CA LEU A 99 -2.24 7.09 -1.88
C LEU A 99 -3.15 6.10 -1.14
N TYR A 100 -3.06 4.81 -1.49
CA TYR A 100 -3.84 3.76 -0.87
C TYR A 100 -3.58 3.64 0.63
N ARG A 101 -2.31 3.58 1.05
CA ARG A 101 -1.95 3.21 2.42
C ARG A 101 -2.15 4.33 3.42
N TYR A 102 -1.88 5.57 3.03
CA TYR A 102 -1.81 6.68 3.98
C TYR A 102 -2.86 7.76 3.75
N PHE A 103 -3.35 7.95 2.54
CA PHE A 103 -4.23 9.08 2.21
C PHE A 103 -5.69 8.71 1.98
N THR A 104 -6.02 7.43 1.86
CA THR A 104 -7.40 6.96 1.58
C THR A 104 -8.45 7.53 2.55
N TYR A 105 -8.11 7.66 3.83
CA TYR A 105 -9.03 8.20 4.86
C TYR A 105 -8.68 9.62 5.32
N GLN A 106 -7.65 10.22 4.75
CA GLN A 106 -7.26 11.60 5.07
C GLN A 106 -7.88 12.61 4.10
N LEU A 107 -8.06 12.19 2.83
CA LEU A 107 -8.64 13.05 1.81
C LEU A 107 -10.17 12.99 1.83
N PRO A 108 -10.85 14.12 1.57
CA PRO A 108 -12.25 14.11 1.19
C PRO A 108 -12.51 13.19 -0.01
N LEU A 109 -13.67 12.52 -0.05
CA LEU A 109 -13.95 11.51 -1.09
C LEU A 109 -13.80 12.05 -2.51
N ASP A 110 -14.22 13.28 -2.77
CA ASP A 110 -14.13 13.88 -4.11
C ASP A 110 -12.66 14.13 -4.51
N GLU A 111 -11.83 14.56 -3.58
CA GLU A 111 -10.38 14.73 -3.80
C GLU A 111 -9.68 13.37 -4.01
N LEU A 112 -10.03 12.38 -3.19
CA LEU A 112 -9.51 11.02 -3.34
C LEU A 112 -9.83 10.45 -4.72
N LYS A 113 -11.08 10.64 -5.20
CA LYS A 113 -11.51 10.21 -6.54
C LYS A 113 -10.75 10.95 -7.65
N ALA A 114 -10.58 12.26 -7.50
CA ALA A 114 -9.86 13.08 -8.47
C ALA A 114 -8.39 12.66 -8.56
N THR A 115 -7.72 12.44 -7.43
CA THR A 115 -6.33 11.96 -7.38
C THR A 115 -6.22 10.54 -7.93
N ARG A 116 -7.17 9.63 -7.57
CA ARG A 116 -7.22 8.26 -8.12
C ARG A 116 -7.37 8.25 -9.64
N ALA A 117 -8.15 9.15 -10.20
CA ALA A 117 -8.36 9.23 -11.67
C ALA A 117 -7.10 9.58 -12.46
N LYS A 118 -6.06 10.13 -11.81
CA LYS A 118 -4.76 10.43 -12.42
C LYS A 118 -3.83 9.22 -12.51
N ILE A 119 -4.09 8.16 -11.73
CA ILE A 119 -3.30 6.92 -11.81
C ILE A 119 -3.51 6.27 -13.18
N SER A 120 -2.38 5.88 -13.81
CA SER A 120 -2.39 5.26 -15.13
C SER A 120 -3.21 3.96 -15.16
N SER A 121 -3.89 3.72 -16.29
CA SER A 121 -4.60 2.46 -16.54
C SER A 121 -3.67 1.24 -16.59
N GLU A 122 -2.37 1.42 -16.79
CA GLU A 122 -1.37 0.36 -16.71
C GLU A 122 -1.33 -0.30 -15.33
N LEU A 123 -1.70 0.45 -14.27
CA LEU A 123 -1.80 -0.05 -12.92
C LEU A 123 -3.16 -0.64 -12.55
N ALA A 124 -4.09 -0.82 -13.50
CA ALA A 124 -5.41 -1.39 -13.22
C ALA A 124 -5.34 -2.80 -12.59
N GLY A 125 -4.28 -3.56 -12.88
CA GLY A 125 -3.98 -4.86 -12.27
C GLY A 125 -3.41 -4.77 -10.85
N CYS A 126 -2.84 -3.62 -10.46
CA CYS A 126 -2.12 -3.44 -9.21
C CYS A 126 -3.04 -3.61 -7.99
N PRO A 127 -2.67 -4.44 -6.99
CA PRO A 127 -3.48 -4.65 -5.79
C PRO A 127 -3.84 -3.36 -5.06
N TYR A 128 -2.90 -2.44 -4.91
CA TYR A 128 -3.13 -1.16 -4.23
C TYR A 128 -4.21 -0.33 -4.91
N VAL A 129 -4.26 -0.37 -6.25
CA VAL A 129 -5.27 0.36 -7.04
C VAL A 129 -6.63 -0.31 -6.92
N LYS A 130 -6.68 -1.66 -6.97
CA LYS A 130 -7.93 -2.42 -6.78
C LYS A 130 -8.51 -2.22 -5.38
N ASP A 131 -7.66 -2.27 -4.36
CA ASP A 131 -8.08 -2.07 -2.98
C ASP A 131 -8.58 -0.62 -2.77
N LEU A 132 -7.86 0.37 -3.33
CA LEU A 132 -8.29 1.77 -3.31
C LEU A 132 -9.65 1.97 -3.98
N ASP A 133 -9.86 1.37 -5.16
CA ASP A 133 -11.15 1.41 -5.86
C ASP A 133 -12.28 0.77 -5.04
N GLY A 134 -11.96 -0.34 -4.36
CA GLY A 134 -12.88 -1.00 -3.43
C GLY A 134 -13.28 -0.10 -2.26
N ILE A 135 -12.31 0.57 -1.64
CA ILE A 135 -12.56 1.50 -0.53
C ILE A 135 -13.34 2.73 -0.99
N ILE A 136 -12.99 3.33 -2.13
CA ILE A 136 -13.74 4.45 -2.71
C ILE A 136 -15.22 4.09 -2.86
N LYS A 137 -15.51 2.90 -3.42
CA LYS A 137 -16.88 2.39 -3.56
C LYS A 137 -17.59 2.23 -2.22
N GLN A 138 -16.88 1.75 -1.20
CA GLN A 138 -17.45 1.64 0.16
C GLN A 138 -17.75 3.03 0.76
N LEU A 139 -16.81 3.97 0.62
CA LEU A 139 -17.00 5.35 1.08
C LEU A 139 -18.15 6.07 0.37
N GLU A 140 -18.40 5.80 -0.91
CA GLU A 140 -19.55 6.31 -1.65
C GLU A 140 -20.89 5.83 -1.04
N ASN A 141 -20.95 4.63 -0.51
CA ASN A 141 -22.15 4.04 0.06
C ASN A 141 -22.49 4.60 1.46
N VAL A 142 -21.50 5.15 2.17
CA VAL A 142 -21.69 5.65 3.56
C VAL A 142 -21.67 7.18 3.64
N GLN A 143 -21.85 7.88 2.53
CA GLN A 143 -21.92 9.35 2.51
C GLN A 143 -23.17 9.86 3.26
N ILE A 144 -23.04 11.04 3.87
CA ILE A 144 -24.17 11.72 4.54
C ILE A 144 -25.33 11.86 3.56
N GLY A 145 -26.53 11.45 4.00
CA GLY A 145 -27.75 11.45 3.19
C GLY A 145 -27.98 10.19 2.36
N LYS A 146 -27.08 9.21 2.40
CA LYS A 146 -27.32 7.87 1.85
C LYS A 146 -28.03 6.98 2.87
N VAL A 147 -28.80 6.04 2.35
CA VAL A 147 -29.37 4.98 3.19
C VAL A 147 -28.22 4.12 3.71
N ALA A 148 -28.18 3.90 5.03
CA ALA A 148 -27.16 3.03 5.62
C ALA A 148 -27.25 1.62 5.01
N PRO A 149 -26.10 0.99 4.68
CA PRO A 149 -26.10 -0.39 4.22
C PRO A 149 -26.73 -1.32 5.26
N GLU A 150 -27.66 -2.18 4.84
CA GLU A 150 -28.29 -3.15 5.71
C GLU A 150 -27.30 -4.25 6.11
N PHE A 151 -27.29 -4.62 7.38
CA PHE A 151 -26.56 -5.77 7.87
C PHE A 151 -27.31 -6.43 9.03
N SER A 152 -27.05 -7.70 9.26
CA SER A 152 -27.58 -8.47 10.39
C SER A 152 -26.44 -9.15 11.12
N LEU A 153 -26.44 -9.06 12.44
CA LEU A 153 -25.45 -9.68 13.31
C LEU A 153 -26.16 -10.41 14.45
N PRO A 154 -25.62 -11.54 14.96
CA PRO A 154 -26.15 -12.18 16.16
C PRO A 154 -25.88 -11.31 17.39
N ASP A 155 -26.87 -11.18 18.26
CA ASP A 155 -26.70 -10.63 19.60
C ASP A 155 -25.97 -11.61 20.54
N THR A 156 -25.80 -11.24 21.80
CA THR A 156 -25.15 -12.09 22.82
C THR A 156 -25.93 -13.37 23.15
N ALA A 157 -27.20 -13.44 22.78
CA ALA A 157 -28.05 -14.63 22.90
C ALA A 157 -28.08 -15.48 21.60
N GLY A 158 -27.36 -15.05 20.55
CA GLY A 158 -27.33 -15.72 19.26
C GLY A 158 -28.53 -15.39 18.36
N VAL A 159 -29.37 -14.40 18.72
CA VAL A 159 -30.50 -13.97 17.90
C VAL A 159 -30.03 -12.95 16.86
N SER A 160 -30.42 -13.18 15.60
CA SER A 160 -30.07 -12.24 14.51
C SER A 160 -30.81 -10.92 14.68
N VAL A 161 -30.05 -9.82 14.70
CA VAL A 161 -30.58 -8.45 14.81
C VAL A 161 -30.13 -7.69 13.55
N SER A 162 -31.09 -7.08 12.84
CA SER A 162 -30.85 -6.27 11.64
C SER A 162 -30.77 -4.79 11.99
N LEU A 163 -29.97 -4.02 11.20
CA LEU A 163 -29.85 -2.58 11.38
C LEU A 163 -31.23 -1.90 11.25
N SER A 164 -32.02 -2.28 10.25
CA SER A 164 -33.37 -1.74 10.00
C SER A 164 -34.34 -1.95 11.18
N ASP A 165 -34.13 -2.96 12.01
CA ASP A 165 -34.96 -3.22 13.20
C ASP A 165 -34.63 -2.25 14.36
N GLN A 166 -33.45 -1.61 14.31
CA GLN A 166 -32.95 -0.72 15.36
C GLN A 166 -33.07 0.77 15.03
N ILE A 167 -33.17 1.11 13.74
CA ILE A 167 -33.29 2.49 13.26
C ILE A 167 -34.78 2.77 12.93
N LYS A 168 -35.35 3.71 13.65
CA LYS A 168 -36.71 4.21 13.40
C LYS A 168 -36.68 5.53 12.65
#